data_e04dee35fed5298e27091bd1b4ebb8fb
#
_entry.id   e04dee35fed5298e27091bd1b4ebb8fb
#
_cell.length_a   1.000
_cell.length_b   1.000
_cell.length_c   1.000
_cell.angle_alpha   90.00
_cell.angle_beta   90.00
_cell.angle_gamma   90.00
#
_symmetry.space_group_name_H-M   'P 1'
#
loop_
_entity.id
_entity.type
_entity.pdbx_description
1 polymer ?
#
loop_
_entity_poly.entity_id
_entity_poly.type
_entity_poly.pdbx_seq_one_letter_code
_entity_poly.pdbx_strand_id
1 'polypeptide(L)'
;AARAIGEKVMGVHKDAWVPEFTSKVFEKNAKKSAPLPVRNGERSKGRVAIYTTCYVNWNEPGIGHDLIKVLEHNEIPYLVVEKQACCGMPKLELGDLDSVADLARQNLPQLAALAREGYSIVTPIPSCTLMFKQEIPLMFPNDADAQAVKAAMCDPFEYFQLRHKDGLLKTDFKEGLGNVSYHIACHLRVQNVGQKTRETLEMIPNTAVNTVERCSGHAGTWGVKKEFHEMAMKIGRPVFRQMAEHPKANNGQGGDPDYVASDCQLAAHHIEQGMAGKADGKVAHPLSLLAQAYGL
;
A
#
# COMPACT_ATOMS: atom_id res chain seq x y z
N ALA A 1 -27.31 -2.99 -16.81
CA ALA A 1 -27.19 -2.78 -18.27
C ALA A 1 -25.78 -2.28 -18.64
N ALA A 2 -25.27 -1.17 -18.09
CA ALA A 2 -23.96 -0.60 -18.44
C ALA A 2 -22.79 -1.57 -18.23
N ARG A 3 -22.76 -2.30 -17.11
CA ARG A 3 -21.71 -3.30 -16.80
C ARG A 3 -21.68 -4.45 -17.81
N ALA A 4 -22.84 -4.93 -18.27
CA ALA A 4 -22.92 -6.00 -19.28
C ALA A 4 -22.44 -5.52 -20.67
N ILE A 5 -22.65 -4.25 -21.00
CA ILE A 5 -22.09 -3.65 -22.22
C ILE A 5 -20.57 -3.52 -22.07
N GLY A 6 -20.08 -3.01 -20.93
CA GLY A 6 -18.66 -2.92 -20.64
C GLY A 6 -17.93 -4.26 -20.72
N GLU A 7 -18.56 -5.34 -20.28
CA GLU A 7 -18.01 -6.71 -20.40
C GLU A 7 -17.82 -7.13 -21.85
N LYS A 8 -18.78 -6.80 -22.72
CA LYS A 8 -18.69 -7.14 -24.16
C LYS A 8 -17.65 -6.30 -24.90
N VAL A 9 -17.50 -5.03 -24.54
CA VAL A 9 -16.66 -4.07 -25.27
C VAL A 9 -15.23 -4.03 -24.73
N MET A 10 -15.09 -4.04 -23.39
CA MET A 10 -13.78 -3.88 -22.72
C MET A 10 -13.21 -5.19 -22.15
N GLY A 11 -13.96 -6.29 -22.18
CA GLY A 11 -13.53 -7.59 -21.63
C GLY A 11 -13.39 -7.61 -20.10
N VAL A 12 -13.94 -6.61 -19.39
CA VAL A 12 -13.98 -6.59 -17.92
C VAL A 12 -15.25 -7.27 -17.45
N HIS A 13 -15.12 -8.26 -16.56
CA HIS A 13 -16.27 -9.02 -16.06
C HIS A 13 -17.29 -8.10 -15.37
N LYS A 14 -18.57 -8.30 -15.67
CA LYS A 14 -19.66 -7.43 -15.19
C LYS A 14 -19.74 -7.29 -13.66
N ASP A 15 -19.35 -8.33 -12.93
CA ASP A 15 -19.39 -8.37 -11.47
C ASP A 15 -18.02 -8.06 -10.84
N ALA A 16 -16.93 -7.91 -11.62
CA ALA A 16 -15.63 -7.56 -11.08
C ALA A 16 -15.65 -6.17 -10.46
N TRP A 17 -15.11 -6.04 -9.25
CA TRP A 17 -14.82 -4.74 -8.68
C TRP A 17 -13.70 -4.08 -9.49
N VAL A 18 -13.86 -2.80 -9.79
CA VAL A 18 -12.85 -1.97 -10.44
C VAL A 18 -12.77 -0.63 -9.70
N PRO A 19 -11.57 -0.07 -9.52
CA PRO A 19 -11.42 1.20 -8.82
C PRO A 19 -12.07 2.33 -9.60
N GLU A 20 -12.70 3.25 -8.88
CA GLU A 20 -13.26 4.47 -9.45
C GLU A 20 -12.16 5.54 -9.58
N PHE A 21 -12.29 6.40 -10.59
CA PHE A 21 -11.44 7.58 -10.74
C PHE A 21 -12.06 8.77 -10.02
N THR A 22 -11.21 9.53 -9.30
CA THR A 22 -11.63 10.75 -8.63
C THR A 22 -11.10 12.00 -9.33
N SER A 23 -11.90 13.08 -9.31
CA SER A 23 -11.44 14.41 -9.72
C SER A 23 -10.63 15.12 -8.64
N LYS A 24 -10.68 14.62 -7.39
CA LYS A 24 -9.93 15.16 -6.24
C LYS A 24 -8.53 14.51 -6.19
N VAL A 25 -7.71 14.81 -7.17
CA VAL A 25 -6.36 14.26 -7.34
C VAL A 25 -5.48 14.60 -6.13
N PHE A 26 -4.80 13.58 -5.55
CA PHE A 26 -4.01 13.75 -4.33
C PHE A 26 -2.92 14.82 -4.48
N GLU A 27 -2.08 14.76 -5.50
CA GLU A 27 -0.95 15.71 -5.69
C GLU A 27 -1.40 17.18 -5.71
N LYS A 28 -2.59 17.46 -6.25
CA LYS A 28 -3.15 18.82 -6.31
C LYS A 28 -3.71 19.30 -4.97
N ASN A 29 -4.07 18.37 -4.10
CA ASN A 29 -4.74 18.64 -2.83
C ASN A 29 -3.87 18.29 -1.62
N ALA A 30 -2.68 17.73 -1.85
CA ALA A 30 -1.76 17.36 -0.79
C ALA A 30 -1.28 18.60 -0.03
N LYS A 31 -1.34 18.51 1.29
CA LYS A 31 -0.81 19.54 2.18
C LYS A 31 0.71 19.60 2.07
N LYS A 32 1.28 20.78 2.08
CA LYS A 32 2.73 20.95 2.17
C LYS A 32 3.19 20.76 3.60
N SER A 33 4.34 20.10 3.77
CA SER A 33 4.95 19.94 5.08
C SER A 33 5.25 21.29 5.70
N ALA A 34 4.95 21.44 6.98
CA ALA A 34 5.48 22.54 7.78
C ALA A 34 7.01 22.45 7.85
N PRO A 35 7.72 23.56 8.09
CA PRO A 35 9.14 23.54 8.36
C PRO A 35 9.39 22.87 9.72
N LEU A 36 9.77 21.59 9.68
CA LEU A 36 10.06 20.76 10.84
C LEU A 36 11.57 20.43 10.89
N PRO A 37 12.15 20.25 12.08
CA PRO A 37 13.54 19.81 12.20
C PRO A 37 13.70 18.38 11.67
N VAL A 38 14.78 18.15 10.90
CA VAL A 38 15.12 16.81 10.42
C VAL A 38 15.80 16.03 11.55
N ARG A 39 15.14 14.99 12.05
CA ARG A 39 15.64 14.11 13.11
C ARG A 39 16.04 12.76 12.54
N ASN A 40 17.28 12.61 12.09
CA ASN A 40 17.79 11.31 11.64
C ASN A 40 17.97 10.37 12.83
N GLY A 41 17.58 9.10 12.62
CA GLY A 41 17.97 8.01 13.50
C GLY A 41 19.20 7.27 12.99
N GLU A 42 19.59 6.23 13.68
CA GLU A 42 20.66 5.32 13.25
C GLU A 42 20.23 4.51 12.01
N ARG A 43 18.95 4.08 11.99
CA ARG A 43 18.34 3.20 10.98
C ARG A 43 17.44 3.93 10.01
N SER A 44 16.94 5.12 10.37
CA SER A 44 15.93 5.85 9.60
C SER A 44 16.36 7.25 9.25
N LYS A 45 16.07 7.69 8.04
CA LYS A 45 16.21 9.10 7.66
C LYS A 45 15.10 9.94 8.28
N GLY A 46 15.41 11.19 8.63
CA GLY A 46 14.51 12.08 9.34
C GLY A 46 13.54 12.85 8.44
N ARG A 47 13.50 12.57 7.14
CA ARG A 47 12.60 13.22 6.17
C ARG A 47 12.18 12.26 5.06
N VAL A 48 10.99 12.48 4.50
CA VAL A 48 10.33 11.58 3.56
C VAL A 48 10.02 12.28 2.25
N ALA A 49 10.31 11.63 1.12
CA ALA A 49 9.77 11.95 -0.19
C ALA A 49 8.65 10.95 -0.51
N ILE A 50 7.42 11.43 -0.67
CA ILE A 50 6.26 10.58 -0.97
C ILE A 50 6.16 10.40 -2.47
N TYR A 51 6.43 9.17 -2.94
CA TYR A 51 6.07 8.77 -4.30
C TYR A 51 4.62 8.29 -4.27
N THR A 52 3.71 9.12 -4.79
CA THR A 52 2.26 8.99 -4.57
C THR A 52 1.65 7.74 -5.17
N THR A 53 2.14 7.31 -6.33
CA THR A 53 1.56 6.26 -7.18
C THR A 53 0.32 6.71 -7.96
N CYS A 54 0.05 6.06 -9.10
CA CYS A 54 -1.13 6.36 -9.89
C CYS A 54 -2.43 6.02 -9.12
N TYR A 55 -2.40 4.95 -8.32
CA TYR A 55 -3.57 4.50 -7.57
C TYR A 55 -4.00 5.51 -6.50
N VAL A 56 -3.08 5.90 -5.62
CA VAL A 56 -3.37 6.90 -4.58
C VAL A 56 -3.72 8.24 -5.19
N ASN A 57 -3.05 8.61 -6.28
CA ASN A 57 -3.31 9.92 -6.90
C ASN A 57 -4.70 10.02 -7.53
N TRP A 58 -5.17 8.96 -8.20
CA TRP A 58 -6.36 9.01 -9.05
C TRP A 58 -7.55 8.18 -8.57
N ASN A 59 -7.36 7.24 -7.65
CA ASN A 59 -8.42 6.35 -7.18
C ASN A 59 -8.73 6.55 -5.68
N GLU A 60 -7.73 6.43 -4.80
CA GLU A 60 -7.93 6.53 -3.36
C GLU A 60 -6.98 7.55 -2.70
N PRO A 61 -7.18 8.87 -2.92
CA PRO A 61 -6.34 9.92 -2.34
C PRO A 61 -6.35 9.95 -0.80
N GLY A 62 -7.37 9.39 -0.17
CA GLY A 62 -7.46 9.25 1.28
C GLY A 62 -6.23 8.59 1.90
N ILE A 63 -5.70 7.54 1.26
CA ILE A 63 -4.50 6.83 1.71
C ILE A 63 -3.29 7.77 1.81
N GLY A 64 -3.11 8.63 0.80
CA GLY A 64 -2.04 9.63 0.79
C GLY A 64 -2.22 10.70 1.86
N HIS A 65 -3.45 11.14 2.08
CA HIS A 65 -3.77 12.10 3.15
C HIS A 65 -3.53 11.50 4.53
N ASP A 66 -3.88 10.23 4.75
CA ASP A 66 -3.64 9.54 6.02
C ASP A 66 -2.14 9.32 6.26
N LEU A 67 -1.35 9.00 5.23
CA LEU A 67 0.11 8.98 5.34
C LEU A 67 0.66 10.35 5.78
N ILE A 68 0.18 11.45 5.17
CA ILE A 68 0.57 12.81 5.56
C ILE A 68 0.23 13.08 7.02
N LYS A 69 -0.98 12.77 7.49
CA LYS A 69 -1.39 12.95 8.88
C LYS A 69 -0.45 12.20 9.84
N VAL A 70 -0.13 10.94 9.54
CA VAL A 70 0.77 10.13 10.35
C VAL A 70 2.19 10.74 10.38
N LEU A 71 2.71 11.23 9.25
CA LEU A 71 4.00 11.91 9.20
C LEU A 71 4.00 13.20 10.02
N GLU A 72 2.95 14.04 9.89
CA GLU A 72 2.80 15.28 10.67
C GLU A 72 2.70 15.02 12.17
N HIS A 73 1.89 14.02 12.59
CA HIS A 73 1.78 13.62 13.98
C HIS A 73 3.14 13.23 14.57
N ASN A 74 3.95 12.52 13.80
CA ASN A 74 5.29 12.09 14.18
C ASN A 74 6.39 13.14 13.95
N GLU A 75 6.02 14.38 13.59
CA GLU A 75 6.95 15.48 13.33
C GLU A 75 8.00 15.15 12.26
N ILE A 76 7.63 14.39 11.25
CA ILE A 76 8.49 13.99 10.15
C ILE A 76 8.25 14.93 8.96
N PRO A 77 9.22 15.77 8.56
CA PRO A 77 9.08 16.60 7.37
C PRO A 77 9.01 15.74 6.11
N TYR A 78 8.17 16.16 5.18
CA TYR A 78 7.96 15.43 3.93
C TYR A 78 7.83 16.38 2.74
N LEU A 79 7.98 15.82 1.56
CA LEU A 79 7.55 16.42 0.30
C LEU A 79 6.78 15.37 -0.51
N VAL A 80 5.90 15.84 -1.39
CA VAL A 80 5.27 15.01 -2.42
C VAL A 80 6.09 15.16 -3.70
N VAL A 81 6.53 14.04 -4.27
CA VAL A 81 7.30 14.03 -5.52
C VAL A 81 6.40 14.51 -6.65
N GLU A 82 6.79 15.57 -7.34
CA GLU A 82 6.04 16.14 -8.45
C GLU A 82 6.35 15.42 -9.78
N LYS A 83 5.41 15.48 -10.73
CA LYS A 83 5.58 14.97 -12.11
C LYS A 83 6.03 13.51 -12.17
N GLN A 84 5.48 12.67 -11.30
CA GLN A 84 5.76 11.24 -11.29
C GLN A 84 5.16 10.56 -12.53
N ALA A 85 5.93 9.67 -13.17
CA ALA A 85 5.39 8.69 -14.10
C ALA A 85 4.89 7.44 -13.33
N CYS A 86 4.17 6.54 -14.00
CA CYS A 86 3.82 5.23 -13.41
C CYS A 86 5.10 4.46 -13.01
N CYS A 87 5.02 3.65 -11.94
CA CYS A 87 6.15 2.79 -11.55
C CYS A 87 6.50 1.69 -12.57
N GLY A 88 5.56 1.36 -13.45
CA GLY A 88 5.76 0.37 -14.50
C GLY A 88 5.24 -1.05 -14.18
N MET A 89 4.77 -1.34 -12.96
CA MET A 89 4.32 -2.68 -12.59
C MET A 89 3.29 -3.28 -13.57
N PRO A 90 2.23 -2.58 -14.03
CA PRO A 90 1.30 -3.16 -14.99
C PRO A 90 1.93 -3.49 -16.34
N LYS A 91 3.01 -2.80 -16.72
CA LYS A 91 3.78 -3.07 -17.95
C LYS A 91 4.68 -4.29 -17.77
N LEU A 92 5.33 -4.40 -16.59
CA LEU A 92 6.14 -5.56 -16.23
C LEU A 92 5.30 -6.85 -16.25
N GLU A 93 4.11 -6.83 -15.66
CA GLU A 93 3.19 -7.98 -15.65
C GLU A 93 2.74 -8.41 -17.06
N LEU A 94 2.79 -7.51 -18.03
CA LEU A 94 2.49 -7.80 -19.44
C LEU A 94 3.74 -8.17 -20.26
N GLY A 95 4.93 -8.13 -19.66
CA GLY A 95 6.20 -8.36 -20.36
C GLY A 95 6.68 -7.21 -21.25
N ASP A 96 6.07 -6.02 -21.12
CA ASP A 96 6.43 -4.81 -21.86
C ASP A 96 7.62 -4.09 -21.20
N LEU A 97 8.80 -4.72 -21.32
CA LEU A 97 10.01 -4.26 -20.63
C LEU A 97 10.52 -2.91 -21.18
N ASP A 98 10.29 -2.62 -22.44
CA ASP A 98 10.68 -1.34 -23.05
C ASP A 98 9.90 -0.18 -22.40
N SER A 99 8.59 -0.32 -22.23
CA SER A 99 7.79 0.66 -21.51
C SER A 99 8.22 0.79 -20.04
N VAL A 100 8.62 -0.31 -19.38
CA VAL A 100 9.15 -0.25 -18.00
C VAL A 100 10.43 0.58 -17.97
N ALA A 101 11.33 0.34 -18.93
CA ALA A 101 12.58 1.09 -19.04
C ALA A 101 12.35 2.59 -19.26
N ASP A 102 11.39 2.96 -20.12
CA ASP A 102 11.04 4.36 -20.38
C ASP A 102 10.46 5.06 -19.14
N LEU A 103 9.61 4.39 -18.40
CA LEU A 103 9.05 4.89 -17.15
C LEU A 103 10.14 5.03 -16.05
N ALA A 104 11.06 4.07 -15.99
CA ALA A 104 12.20 4.15 -15.07
C ALA A 104 13.08 5.37 -15.38
N ARG A 105 13.43 5.62 -16.66
CA ARG A 105 14.21 6.80 -17.06
C ARG A 105 13.54 8.13 -16.70
N GLN A 106 12.21 8.18 -16.64
CA GLN A 106 11.48 9.37 -16.21
C GLN A 106 11.52 9.58 -14.69
N ASN A 107 11.43 8.50 -13.91
CA ASN A 107 11.34 8.59 -12.45
C ASN A 107 12.71 8.64 -11.76
N LEU A 108 13.69 7.83 -12.20
CA LEU A 108 14.95 7.61 -11.49
C LEU A 108 15.75 8.89 -11.22
N PRO A 109 15.92 9.84 -12.17
CA PRO A 109 16.77 11.00 -11.92
C PRO A 109 16.31 11.84 -10.73
N GLN A 110 15.02 12.15 -10.64
CA GLN A 110 14.48 12.95 -9.54
C GLN A 110 14.47 12.18 -8.20
N LEU A 111 14.13 10.89 -8.23
CA LEU A 111 14.13 10.06 -7.02
C LEU A 111 15.55 9.85 -6.48
N ALA A 112 16.53 9.64 -7.36
CA ALA A 112 17.93 9.50 -6.99
C ALA A 112 18.52 10.80 -6.41
N ALA A 113 18.13 11.96 -6.94
CA ALA A 113 18.51 13.24 -6.36
C ALA A 113 18.01 13.37 -4.92
N LEU A 114 16.73 13.07 -4.66
CA LEU A 114 16.14 13.08 -3.33
C LEU A 114 16.80 12.06 -2.39
N ALA A 115 17.10 10.85 -2.89
CA ALA A 115 17.82 9.84 -2.12
C ALA A 115 19.21 10.34 -1.67
N ARG A 116 19.98 10.97 -2.59
CA ARG A 116 21.30 11.57 -2.27
C ARG A 116 21.21 12.75 -1.33
N GLU A 117 20.12 13.50 -1.38
CA GLU A 117 19.83 14.55 -0.40
C GLU A 117 19.47 13.99 0.98
N GLY A 118 19.29 12.70 1.15
CA GLY A 118 19.02 12.03 2.42
C GLY A 118 17.53 11.89 2.76
N TYR A 119 16.64 11.86 1.77
CA TYR A 119 15.26 11.44 1.98
C TYR A 119 15.13 9.92 2.01
N SER A 120 14.24 9.38 2.84
CA SER A 120 13.61 8.10 2.56
C SER A 120 12.52 8.32 1.52
N ILE A 121 12.49 7.50 0.48
CA ILE A 121 11.42 7.53 -0.52
C ILE A 121 10.36 6.53 -0.05
N VAL A 122 9.16 7.02 0.22
CA VAL A 122 8.07 6.19 0.73
C VAL A 122 6.93 6.14 -0.27
N THR A 123 6.43 4.94 -0.54
CA THR A 123 5.29 4.75 -1.41
C THR A 123 4.25 3.83 -0.76
N PRO A 124 2.96 4.25 -0.68
CA PRO A 124 1.94 3.53 0.05
C PRO A 124 1.37 2.30 -0.68
N ILE A 125 1.87 1.96 -1.86
CA ILE A 125 1.42 0.81 -2.65
C ILE A 125 2.56 -0.18 -2.85
N PRO A 126 2.46 -1.43 -2.34
CA PRO A 126 3.54 -2.42 -2.32
C PRO A 126 4.12 -2.76 -3.70
N SER A 127 3.30 -2.78 -4.74
CA SER A 127 3.77 -3.03 -6.11
C SER A 127 4.73 -1.96 -6.59
N CYS A 128 4.49 -0.70 -6.25
CA CYS A 128 5.40 0.39 -6.61
C CYS A 128 6.68 0.36 -5.78
N THR A 129 6.59 0.02 -4.48
CA THR A 129 7.77 -0.22 -3.65
C THR A 129 8.64 -1.33 -4.23
N LEU A 130 8.03 -2.46 -4.62
CA LEU A 130 8.72 -3.60 -5.22
C LEU A 130 9.46 -3.20 -6.50
N MET A 131 8.80 -2.43 -7.39
CA MET A 131 9.42 -1.95 -8.63
C MET A 131 10.75 -1.24 -8.37
N PHE A 132 10.77 -0.28 -7.47
CA PHE A 132 11.98 0.52 -7.19
C PHE A 132 12.99 -0.18 -6.27
N LYS A 133 12.55 -1.10 -5.42
CA LYS A 133 13.48 -1.87 -4.55
C LYS A 133 14.13 -3.03 -5.25
N GLN A 134 13.46 -3.69 -6.21
CA GLN A 134 13.93 -4.95 -6.78
C GLN A 134 13.89 -4.96 -8.31
N GLU A 135 12.75 -4.76 -8.94
CA GLU A 135 12.56 -5.03 -10.37
C GLU A 135 13.39 -4.09 -11.27
N ILE A 136 13.29 -2.79 -11.05
CA ILE A 136 14.09 -1.79 -11.81
C ILE A 136 15.59 -1.98 -11.54
N PRO A 137 16.08 -2.16 -10.30
CA PRO A 137 17.48 -2.47 -10.06
C PRO A 137 17.98 -3.78 -10.69
N LEU A 138 17.11 -4.78 -10.87
CA LEU A 138 17.46 -6.01 -11.61
C LEU A 138 17.58 -5.75 -13.11
N MET A 139 16.72 -4.91 -13.68
CA MET A 139 16.82 -4.49 -15.09
C MET A 139 18.05 -3.60 -15.36
N PHE A 140 18.43 -2.79 -14.38
CA PHE A 140 19.53 -1.81 -14.49
C PHE A 140 20.55 -1.97 -13.34
N PRO A 141 21.26 -3.11 -13.26
CA PRO A 141 22.10 -3.44 -12.10
C PRO A 141 23.30 -2.49 -11.90
N ASN A 142 23.77 -1.88 -12.99
CA ASN A 142 24.90 -0.94 -12.98
C ASN A 142 24.50 0.54 -13.01
N ASP A 143 23.21 0.84 -12.98
CA ASP A 143 22.72 2.21 -12.97
C ASP A 143 22.80 2.79 -11.55
N ALA A 144 23.60 3.85 -11.39
CA ALA A 144 23.84 4.49 -10.10
C ALA A 144 22.57 5.13 -9.50
N ASP A 145 21.67 5.62 -10.35
CA ASP A 145 20.41 6.21 -9.92
C ASP A 145 19.44 5.11 -9.43
N ALA A 146 19.34 3.99 -10.16
CA ALA A 146 18.55 2.84 -9.73
C ALA A 146 19.03 2.29 -8.37
N GLN A 147 20.35 2.20 -8.16
CA GLN A 147 20.90 1.73 -6.87
C GLN A 147 20.69 2.74 -5.74
N ALA A 148 20.79 4.05 -6.01
CA ALA A 148 20.50 5.09 -5.01
C ALA A 148 19.03 5.07 -4.59
N VAL A 149 18.09 4.93 -5.56
CA VAL A 149 16.65 4.82 -5.28
C VAL A 149 16.34 3.55 -4.51
N LYS A 150 16.90 2.40 -4.91
CA LYS A 150 16.77 1.12 -4.18
C LYS A 150 17.13 1.26 -2.70
N ALA A 151 18.23 1.92 -2.42
CA ALA A 151 18.74 2.09 -1.03
C ALA A 151 17.87 3.03 -0.17
N ALA A 152 17.13 3.95 -0.81
CA ALA A 152 16.29 4.94 -0.13
C ALA A 152 14.80 4.56 -0.08
N MET A 153 14.38 3.58 -0.91
CA MET A 153 12.97 3.17 -1.04
C MET A 153 12.52 2.33 0.15
N CYS A 154 11.41 2.72 0.76
CA CYS A 154 10.78 2.01 1.87
C CYS A 154 9.27 1.84 1.62
N ASP A 155 8.72 0.72 2.08
CA ASP A 155 7.31 0.64 2.43
C ASP A 155 7.01 1.55 3.63
N PRO A 156 5.80 2.16 3.77
CA PRO A 156 5.50 3.05 4.88
C PRO A 156 5.71 2.39 6.25
N PHE A 157 5.28 1.15 6.42
CA PHE A 157 5.41 0.44 7.70
C PHE A 157 6.83 -0.05 7.95
N GLU A 158 7.60 -0.37 6.92
CA GLU A 158 9.03 -0.56 7.04
C GLU A 158 9.70 0.71 7.59
N TYR A 159 9.38 1.87 7.03
CA TYR A 159 9.90 3.15 7.50
C TYR A 159 9.49 3.45 8.95
N PHE A 160 8.20 3.29 9.30
CA PHE A 160 7.73 3.51 10.67
C PHE A 160 8.38 2.56 11.69
N GLN A 161 8.61 1.30 11.32
CA GLN A 161 9.31 0.36 12.19
C GLN A 161 10.80 0.72 12.38
N LEU A 162 11.46 1.26 11.36
CA LEU A 162 12.81 1.81 11.51
C LEU A 162 12.80 3.01 12.46
N ARG A 163 11.84 3.93 12.32
CA ARG A 163 11.65 5.06 13.25
C ARG A 163 11.38 4.59 14.67
N HIS A 164 10.55 3.57 14.84
CA HIS A 164 10.27 2.98 16.15
C HIS A 164 11.52 2.41 16.82
N LYS A 165 12.33 1.65 16.08
CA LYS A 165 13.60 1.11 16.57
C LYS A 165 14.64 2.16 16.93
N ASP A 166 14.55 3.33 16.35
CA ASP A 166 15.37 4.51 16.68
C ASP A 166 14.78 5.32 17.86
N GLY A 167 13.64 4.94 18.42
CA GLY A 167 12.93 5.69 19.48
C GLY A 167 12.30 7.00 18.98
N LEU A 168 12.04 7.10 17.67
CA LEU A 168 11.60 8.32 17.00
C LEU A 168 10.19 8.22 16.40
N LEU A 169 9.44 7.16 16.71
CA LEU A 169 8.03 7.00 16.37
C LEU A 169 7.20 7.20 17.65
N LYS A 170 6.21 8.07 17.59
CA LYS A 170 5.25 8.25 18.69
C LYS A 170 4.35 7.03 18.81
N THR A 171 4.04 6.64 20.04
CA THR A 171 3.13 5.52 20.35
C THR A 171 1.96 5.95 21.23
N ASP A 172 1.61 7.24 21.15
CA ASP A 172 0.54 7.89 21.94
C ASP A 172 -0.84 7.68 21.30
N PHE A 173 -1.13 6.42 20.97
CA PHE A 173 -2.40 6.02 20.37
C PHE A 173 -3.59 6.39 21.26
N LYS A 174 -4.68 6.85 20.63
CA LYS A 174 -5.92 7.29 21.30
C LYS A 174 -6.99 6.21 21.28
N GLU A 175 -7.01 5.40 20.24
CA GLU A 175 -8.04 4.41 19.99
C GLU A 175 -7.43 3.04 19.69
N GLY A 176 -8.07 1.97 20.19
CA GLY A 176 -7.80 0.61 19.78
C GLY A 176 -8.59 0.25 18.51
N LEU A 177 -8.09 -0.70 17.74
CA LEU A 177 -8.72 -1.13 16.49
C LEU A 177 -9.57 -2.40 16.63
N GLY A 178 -9.58 -3.03 17.82
CA GLY A 178 -10.29 -4.30 17.98
C GLY A 178 -9.67 -5.43 17.17
N ASN A 179 -10.47 -6.16 16.41
CA ASN A 179 -10.08 -7.32 15.63
C ASN A 179 -9.78 -6.92 14.16
N VAL A 180 -8.54 -6.98 13.75
CA VAL A 180 -8.10 -6.67 12.39
C VAL A 180 -7.75 -7.95 11.66
N SER A 181 -8.51 -8.33 10.63
CA SER A 181 -8.11 -9.34 9.67
C SER A 181 -7.22 -8.68 8.61
N TYR A 182 -5.94 -9.06 8.57
CA TYR A 182 -4.93 -8.44 7.73
C TYR A 182 -4.40 -9.41 6.67
N HIS A 183 -4.61 -9.08 5.41
CA HIS A 183 -4.05 -9.80 4.27
C HIS A 183 -2.70 -9.22 3.87
N ILE A 184 -1.65 -10.05 3.91
CA ILE A 184 -0.33 -9.66 3.42
C ILE A 184 -0.34 -9.70 1.89
N ALA A 185 -0.22 -8.54 1.26
CA ALA A 185 -0.14 -8.41 -0.19
C ALA A 185 1.09 -9.15 -0.77
N CYS A 186 0.93 -9.81 -1.92
CA CYS A 186 2.01 -10.58 -2.54
C CYS A 186 3.26 -9.71 -2.79
N HIS A 187 3.09 -8.51 -3.33
CA HIS A 187 4.18 -7.57 -3.61
C HIS A 187 4.83 -6.97 -2.36
N LEU A 188 4.19 -7.04 -1.19
CA LEU A 188 4.83 -6.71 0.08
C LEU A 188 5.66 -7.90 0.57
N ARG A 189 5.10 -9.11 0.51
CA ARG A 189 5.75 -10.33 0.97
C ARG A 189 7.09 -10.60 0.28
N VAL A 190 7.14 -10.45 -1.05
CA VAL A 190 8.36 -10.72 -1.83
C VAL A 190 9.48 -9.69 -1.60
N GLN A 191 9.19 -8.55 -0.95
CA GLN A 191 10.23 -7.60 -0.56
C GLN A 191 11.12 -8.10 0.58
N ASN A 192 10.71 -9.16 1.27
CA ASN A 192 11.45 -9.79 2.39
C ASN A 192 11.77 -8.83 3.55
N VAL A 193 10.92 -7.84 3.79
CA VAL A 193 11.09 -6.86 4.89
C VAL A 193 10.48 -7.34 6.21
N GLY A 194 9.80 -8.49 6.21
CA GLY A 194 9.04 -9.00 7.35
C GLY A 194 7.62 -8.40 7.42
N GLN A 195 6.90 -8.70 8.50
CA GLN A 195 5.49 -8.31 8.66
C GLN A 195 5.37 -6.93 9.32
N LYS A 196 5.97 -5.89 8.74
CA LYS A 196 6.09 -4.55 9.35
C LYS A 196 4.75 -3.87 9.61
N THR A 197 3.79 -4.05 8.74
CA THR A 197 2.41 -3.58 8.94
C THR A 197 1.80 -4.23 10.18
N ARG A 198 1.87 -5.55 10.29
CA ARG A 198 1.40 -6.27 11.48
C ARG A 198 2.11 -5.81 12.75
N GLU A 199 3.46 -5.77 12.74
CA GLU A 199 4.28 -5.32 13.87
C GLU A 199 3.84 -3.93 14.35
N THR A 200 3.49 -3.02 13.43
CA THR A 200 3.04 -1.67 13.78
C THR A 200 1.62 -1.65 14.33
N LEU A 201 0.68 -2.37 13.70
CA LEU A 201 -0.70 -2.42 14.19
C LEU A 201 -0.81 -3.11 15.56
N GLU A 202 0.02 -4.11 15.84
CA GLU A 202 0.07 -4.79 17.15
C GLU A 202 0.65 -3.91 18.28
N MET A 203 1.28 -2.76 17.96
CA MET A 203 1.68 -1.76 18.97
C MET A 203 0.48 -0.96 19.50
N ILE A 204 -0.64 -0.95 18.78
CA ILE A 204 -1.84 -0.19 19.15
C ILE A 204 -2.59 -0.95 20.25
N PRO A 205 -2.86 -0.33 21.43
CA PRO A 205 -3.58 -0.96 22.51
C PRO A 205 -4.96 -1.50 22.07
N ASN A 206 -5.41 -2.59 22.66
CA ASN A 206 -6.70 -3.22 22.36
C ASN A 206 -6.88 -3.55 20.87
N THR A 207 -5.80 -3.97 20.21
CA THR A 207 -5.78 -4.37 18.80
C THR A 207 -5.26 -5.80 18.69
N ALA A 208 -6.03 -6.66 18.01
CA ALA A 208 -5.62 -8.03 17.69
C ALA A 208 -5.55 -8.19 16.17
N VAL A 209 -4.40 -8.60 15.66
CA VAL A 209 -4.17 -8.74 14.21
C VAL A 209 -4.14 -10.22 13.83
N ASN A 210 -5.09 -10.64 13.00
CA ASN A 210 -5.08 -11.95 12.36
C ASN A 210 -4.51 -11.83 10.95
N THR A 211 -3.35 -12.43 10.73
CA THR A 211 -2.62 -12.32 9.47
C THR A 211 -2.94 -13.48 8.53
N VAL A 212 -3.35 -13.16 7.31
CA VAL A 212 -3.61 -14.12 6.24
C VAL A 212 -2.58 -13.95 5.13
N GLU A 213 -1.75 -14.99 4.94
CA GLU A 213 -0.67 -15.02 3.95
C GLU A 213 -0.99 -15.98 2.82
N ARG A 214 -1.87 -15.58 1.91
CA ARG A 214 -2.28 -16.35 0.73
C ARG A 214 -2.58 -15.43 -0.45
N CYS A 215 -2.58 -16.02 -1.66
CA CYS A 215 -2.99 -15.29 -2.85
C CYS A 215 -4.48 -14.93 -2.77
N SER A 216 -4.81 -13.65 -2.93
CA SER A 216 -6.20 -13.18 -2.99
C SER A 216 -6.91 -13.55 -4.29
N GLY A 217 -6.18 -13.97 -5.33
CA GLY A 217 -6.71 -14.24 -6.66
C GLY A 217 -6.81 -13.01 -7.56
N HIS A 218 -6.59 -11.79 -7.02
CA HIS A 218 -6.77 -10.56 -7.80
C HIS A 218 -5.81 -10.45 -8.99
N ALA A 219 -4.48 -10.63 -8.77
CA ALA A 219 -3.41 -10.63 -9.78
C ALA A 219 -3.51 -9.47 -10.80
N GLY A 220 -3.44 -8.23 -10.31
CA GLY A 220 -3.44 -7.03 -11.15
C GLY A 220 -4.67 -6.92 -12.06
N THR A 221 -4.45 -6.76 -13.36
CA THR A 221 -5.55 -6.68 -14.34
C THR A 221 -6.13 -8.04 -14.74
N TRP A 222 -5.49 -9.15 -14.34
CA TRP A 222 -5.91 -10.49 -14.74
C TRP A 222 -7.26 -10.89 -14.13
N GLY A 223 -7.45 -10.69 -12.83
CA GLY A 223 -8.64 -11.14 -12.10
C GLY A 223 -9.92 -10.38 -12.44
N VAL A 224 -9.83 -9.24 -13.12
CA VAL A 224 -11.00 -8.46 -13.56
C VAL A 224 -11.47 -8.80 -14.98
N LYS A 225 -10.65 -9.52 -15.76
CA LYS A 225 -11.02 -9.94 -17.13
C LYS A 225 -12.12 -10.98 -17.09
N LYS A 226 -13.06 -10.90 -18.02
CA LYS A 226 -14.23 -11.79 -18.07
C LYS A 226 -13.86 -13.28 -18.18
N GLU A 227 -12.75 -13.60 -18.84
CA GLU A 227 -12.27 -14.96 -19.04
C GLU A 227 -11.69 -15.57 -17.76
N PHE A 228 -11.21 -14.72 -16.83
CA PHE A 228 -10.44 -15.17 -15.67
C PHE A 228 -11.11 -14.86 -14.32
N HIS A 229 -12.13 -14.00 -14.31
CA HIS A 229 -12.75 -13.54 -13.06
C HIS A 229 -13.27 -14.68 -12.18
N GLU A 230 -13.95 -15.67 -12.76
CA GLU A 230 -14.44 -16.82 -11.99
C GLU A 230 -13.29 -17.64 -11.39
N MET A 231 -12.18 -17.79 -12.13
CA MET A 231 -10.99 -18.46 -11.63
C MET A 231 -10.33 -17.62 -10.51
N ALA A 232 -10.24 -16.29 -10.67
CA ALA A 232 -9.73 -15.38 -9.67
C ALA A 232 -10.52 -15.51 -8.36
N MET A 233 -11.85 -15.49 -8.42
CA MET A 233 -12.72 -15.71 -7.27
C MET A 233 -12.53 -17.11 -6.65
N LYS A 234 -12.34 -18.15 -7.46
CA LYS A 234 -12.08 -19.51 -6.97
C LYS A 234 -10.74 -19.60 -6.21
N ILE A 235 -9.68 -18.97 -6.73
CA ILE A 235 -8.37 -18.89 -6.09
C ILE A 235 -8.47 -18.14 -4.77
N GLY A 236 -9.23 -17.04 -4.72
CA GLY A 236 -9.42 -16.20 -3.55
C GLY A 236 -10.25 -16.83 -2.41
N ARG A 237 -11.10 -17.82 -2.68
CA ARG A 237 -12.02 -18.41 -1.69
C ARG A 237 -11.40 -18.76 -0.33
N PRO A 238 -10.20 -19.38 -0.25
CA PRO A 238 -9.59 -19.68 1.04
C PRO A 238 -9.24 -18.40 1.83
N VAL A 239 -8.81 -17.33 1.14
CA VAL A 239 -8.52 -16.02 1.75
C VAL A 239 -9.83 -15.37 2.22
N PHE A 240 -10.85 -15.32 1.38
CA PHE A 240 -12.15 -14.73 1.73
C PHE A 240 -12.72 -15.33 3.01
N ARG A 241 -12.66 -16.68 3.15
CA ARG A 241 -13.11 -17.38 4.35
C ARG A 241 -12.24 -17.04 5.56
N GLN A 242 -10.91 -17.04 5.42
CA GLN A 242 -9.99 -16.76 6.53
C GLN A 242 -10.07 -15.31 7.00
N MET A 243 -10.31 -14.37 6.08
CA MET A 243 -10.47 -12.95 6.40
C MET A 243 -11.84 -12.64 7.04
N ALA A 244 -12.87 -13.43 6.73
CA ALA A 244 -14.20 -13.28 7.30
C ALA A 244 -14.31 -13.76 8.76
N GLU A 245 -13.35 -14.53 9.23
CA GLU A 245 -13.36 -15.13 10.56
C GLU A 245 -12.10 -14.73 11.33
N HIS A 246 -12.24 -13.92 12.38
CA HIS A 246 -11.11 -13.62 13.24
C HIS A 246 -11.00 -14.71 14.33
N PRO A 247 -9.88 -15.49 14.37
CA PRO A 247 -9.75 -16.64 15.27
C PRO A 247 -9.62 -16.25 16.76
N LYS A 248 -9.28 -15.00 17.05
CA LYS A 248 -9.14 -14.44 18.40
C LYS A 248 -9.91 -13.15 18.52
N ALA A 249 -11.21 -13.24 18.82
CA ALA A 249 -11.91 -12.08 19.36
C ALA A 249 -11.33 -11.76 20.77
N ASN A 250 -11.50 -10.53 21.23
CA ASN A 250 -10.97 -10.01 22.50
C ASN A 250 -11.23 -10.89 23.75
N ASN A 251 -12.06 -11.93 23.64
CA ASN A 251 -12.41 -12.87 24.70
C ASN A 251 -12.00 -14.33 24.41
N GLY A 252 -11.14 -14.59 23.41
CA GLY A 252 -10.73 -15.96 23.05
C GLY A 252 -11.78 -16.77 22.27
N GLN A 253 -12.95 -16.19 21.98
CA GLN A 253 -13.95 -16.75 21.08
C GLN A 253 -13.80 -16.11 19.71
N GLY A 254 -13.75 -16.89 18.65
CA GLY A 254 -13.70 -16.39 17.28
C GLY A 254 -14.92 -15.50 16.97
N GLY A 255 -14.74 -14.50 16.14
CA GLY A 255 -15.82 -13.57 15.78
C GLY A 255 -15.54 -12.86 14.47
N ASP A 256 -16.45 -11.99 14.06
CA ASP A 256 -16.28 -11.15 12.90
C ASP A 256 -15.14 -10.15 13.13
N PRO A 257 -14.34 -9.81 12.10
CA PRO A 257 -13.36 -8.73 12.19
C PRO A 257 -14.08 -7.37 12.30
N ASP A 258 -13.46 -6.44 13.04
CA ASP A 258 -13.85 -5.03 13.01
C ASP A 258 -13.36 -4.35 11.72
N TYR A 259 -12.17 -4.76 11.27
CA TYR A 259 -11.56 -4.28 10.03
C TYR A 259 -11.00 -5.41 9.18
N VAL A 260 -11.09 -5.22 7.87
CA VAL A 260 -10.44 -6.04 6.82
C VAL A 260 -9.40 -5.18 6.14
N ALA A 261 -8.14 -5.52 6.26
CA ALA A 261 -7.03 -4.67 5.81
C ALA A 261 -6.08 -5.39 4.86
N SER A 262 -5.52 -4.65 3.92
CA SER A 262 -4.38 -5.06 3.11
C SER A 262 -3.63 -3.81 2.62
N ASP A 263 -2.31 -3.85 2.54
CA ASP A 263 -1.52 -2.76 1.94
C ASP A 263 -1.82 -2.60 0.43
N CYS A 264 -2.36 -3.63 -0.20
CA CYS A 264 -2.86 -3.57 -1.57
C CYS A 264 -4.38 -3.43 -1.59
N GLN A 265 -4.90 -2.22 -1.83
CA GLN A 265 -6.34 -1.96 -1.86
C GLN A 265 -7.07 -2.75 -2.94
N LEU A 266 -6.44 -2.98 -4.09
CA LEU A 266 -7.03 -3.82 -5.13
C LEU A 266 -7.30 -5.25 -4.61
N ALA A 267 -6.38 -5.80 -3.80
CA ALA A 267 -6.58 -7.09 -3.16
C ALA A 267 -7.62 -7.00 -2.04
N ALA A 268 -7.65 -5.93 -1.25
CA ALA A 268 -8.62 -5.72 -0.19
C ALA A 268 -10.07 -5.71 -0.73
N HIS A 269 -10.34 -4.94 -1.77
CA HIS A 269 -11.66 -4.88 -2.40
C HIS A 269 -12.06 -6.17 -3.11
N HIS A 270 -11.10 -6.89 -3.70
CA HIS A 270 -11.37 -8.22 -4.26
C HIS A 270 -11.75 -9.23 -3.16
N ILE A 271 -11.09 -9.14 -2.00
CA ILE A 271 -11.42 -9.94 -0.81
C ILE A 271 -12.81 -9.55 -0.30
N GLU A 272 -13.11 -8.26 -0.14
CA GLU A 272 -14.43 -7.74 0.24
C GLU A 272 -15.54 -8.32 -0.65
N GLN A 273 -15.36 -8.23 -1.98
CA GLN A 273 -16.29 -8.82 -2.94
C GLN A 273 -16.51 -10.32 -2.68
N GLY A 274 -15.44 -11.06 -2.37
CA GLY A 274 -15.49 -12.50 -2.11
C GLY A 274 -16.10 -12.88 -0.74
N MET A 275 -16.15 -11.94 0.20
CA MET A 275 -16.74 -12.15 1.54
C MET A 275 -18.27 -12.02 1.56
N ALA A 276 -18.91 -11.69 0.44
CA ALA A 276 -20.37 -11.70 0.27
C ALA A 276 -21.13 -10.92 1.37
N GLY A 277 -20.77 -9.65 1.57
CA GLY A 277 -21.42 -8.73 2.52
C GLY A 277 -20.88 -8.77 3.96
N LYS A 278 -20.04 -9.74 4.33
CA LYS A 278 -19.47 -9.83 5.68
C LYS A 278 -18.42 -8.74 5.98
N ALA A 279 -17.90 -8.08 4.94
CA ALA A 279 -16.87 -7.03 5.04
C ALA A 279 -17.40 -5.64 4.66
N ASP A 280 -18.71 -5.48 4.44
CA ASP A 280 -19.28 -4.22 3.99
C ASP A 280 -18.94 -3.09 4.98
N GLY A 281 -18.25 -2.06 4.47
CA GLY A 281 -17.80 -0.91 5.25
C GLY A 281 -16.63 -1.18 6.23
N LYS A 282 -16.02 -2.36 6.20
CA LYS A 282 -14.91 -2.75 7.09
C LYS A 282 -13.54 -2.71 6.40
N VAL A 283 -13.51 -2.54 5.07
CA VAL A 283 -12.24 -2.48 4.34
C VAL A 283 -11.54 -1.16 4.61
N ALA A 284 -10.28 -1.23 5.03
CA ALA A 284 -9.44 -0.07 5.29
C ALA A 284 -7.99 -0.32 4.91
N HIS A 285 -7.32 0.71 4.43
CA HIS A 285 -5.88 0.65 4.25
C HIS A 285 -5.19 0.71 5.63
N PRO A 286 -4.11 -0.05 5.89
CA PRO A 286 -3.41 0.01 7.17
C PRO A 286 -2.95 1.41 7.60
N LEU A 287 -2.62 2.31 6.67
CA LEU A 287 -2.32 3.71 6.96
C LEU A 287 -3.52 4.46 7.54
N SER A 288 -4.73 4.20 7.03
CA SER A 288 -5.96 4.79 7.56
C SER A 288 -6.27 4.28 8.97
N LEU A 289 -6.02 2.99 9.22
CA LEU A 289 -6.12 2.41 10.56
C LEU A 289 -5.11 3.03 11.54
N LEU A 290 -3.88 3.25 11.09
CA LEU A 290 -2.85 3.88 11.92
C LEU A 290 -3.19 5.36 12.22
N ALA A 291 -3.68 6.11 11.21
CA ALA A 291 -4.17 7.48 11.40
C ALA A 291 -5.33 7.52 12.41
N GLN A 292 -6.32 6.64 12.27
CA GLN A 292 -7.44 6.50 13.20
C GLN A 292 -6.95 6.19 14.62
N ALA A 293 -6.03 5.26 14.79
CA ALA A 293 -5.49 4.91 16.10
C ALA A 293 -4.82 6.10 16.82
N TYR A 294 -4.23 7.03 16.07
CA TYR A 294 -3.73 8.30 16.61
C TYR A 294 -4.84 9.33 16.88
N GLY A 295 -6.08 9.12 16.42
CA GLY A 295 -7.20 10.07 16.52
C GLY A 295 -7.11 11.20 15.49
N LEU A 296 -6.65 10.94 14.25
CA LEU A 296 -6.36 11.92 13.19
C LEU A 296 -7.42 11.94 12.08
#